data_38acff5d12366b1597020b3b38fecaf2
#
_entry.id   38acff5d12366b1597020b3b38fecaf2
#
_cell.length_a   1.000
_cell.length_b   1.000
_cell.length_c   1.000
_cell.angle_alpha   90.00
_cell.angle_beta   90.00
_cell.angle_gamma   90.00
#
_symmetry.space_group_name_H-M   'P 1'
#
loop_
_entity.id
_entity.type
_entity.pdbx_description
1 polymer ?
#
loop_
_entity_poly.entity_id
_entity_poly.type
_entity_poly.pdbx_seq_one_letter_code
_entity_poly.pdbx_strand_id
1 'polypeptide(L)'
;MKKIYVLLLAAIAMVSCSVERHPEYMMDDDTMTKNIDESFPSLLNGCYGFLKTWSDPMYRCGEYAGDNIMIRGTSTDAFYEFISYSRTPNNYRLQNFWDYSYKVVAQASNIIKDIPEGKSTITDTQLGECYYLRGMIYFYLCRAYGRPYAQNPDTNLGMPIVNGTPDDPVHAMLPNRSTVKE
;
A
#
# COMPACT_ATOMS: atom_id res chain seq x y z
N MET A 1 39.57 15.70 45.48
CA MET A 1 39.98 15.21 44.16
C MET A 1 39.09 14.05 43.66
N LYS A 2 38.87 12.96 44.41
CA LYS A 2 37.99 11.82 43.96
C LYS A 2 36.58 12.23 43.53
N LYS A 3 35.96 13.21 44.22
CA LYS A 3 34.58 13.66 43.87
C LYS A 3 34.50 14.42 42.54
N ILE A 4 35.59 15.06 42.10
CA ILE A 4 35.67 15.79 40.82
C ILE A 4 35.74 14.78 39.66
N TYR A 5 36.49 13.70 39.82
CA TYR A 5 36.57 12.64 38.79
C TYR A 5 35.22 11.90 38.61
N VAL A 6 34.45 11.71 39.69
CA VAL A 6 33.11 11.11 39.61
C VAL A 6 32.13 12.02 38.87
N LEU A 7 32.20 13.34 39.13
CA LEU A 7 31.36 14.33 38.42
C LEU A 7 31.75 14.45 36.95
N LEU A 8 33.02 14.37 36.61
CA LEU A 8 33.51 14.38 35.22
C LEU A 8 33.09 13.11 34.46
N LEU A 9 33.16 11.94 35.11
CA LEU A 9 32.68 10.67 34.54
C LEU A 9 31.15 10.67 34.35
N ALA A 10 30.39 11.24 35.28
CA ALA A 10 28.93 11.37 35.16
C ALA A 10 28.54 12.35 34.04
N ALA A 11 29.32 13.45 33.84
CA ALA A 11 29.08 14.38 32.74
C ALA A 11 29.36 13.76 31.36
N ILE A 12 30.39 12.89 31.26
CA ILE A 12 30.69 12.15 30.00
C ILE A 12 29.64 11.10 29.72
N ALA A 13 29.06 10.45 30.72
CA ALA A 13 27.98 9.47 30.54
C ALA A 13 26.64 10.08 30.12
N MET A 14 26.46 11.41 30.30
CA MET A 14 25.26 12.11 29.85
C MET A 14 25.36 12.64 28.42
N VAL A 15 26.50 12.54 27.75
CA VAL A 15 26.61 12.70 26.31
C VAL A 15 26.23 11.36 25.64
N SER A 16 25.03 10.88 25.94
CA SER A 16 24.43 9.78 25.19
C SER A 16 24.18 10.28 23.78
N CYS A 17 25.02 9.82 22.84
CA CYS A 17 24.74 10.01 21.43
C CYS A 17 23.31 9.58 21.15
N SER A 18 22.52 10.43 20.53
CA SER A 18 21.27 10.03 19.91
C SER A 18 21.62 8.93 18.90
N VAL A 19 21.19 7.69 19.19
CA VAL A 19 21.38 6.56 18.28
C VAL A 19 20.28 6.60 17.22
N GLU A 20 20.08 7.74 16.60
CA GLU A 20 19.34 7.83 15.35
C GLU A 20 20.27 7.36 14.23
N ARG A 21 20.30 6.07 14.01
CA ARG A 21 20.91 5.50 12.82
C ARG A 21 19.89 5.60 11.69
N HIS A 22 20.06 6.59 10.84
CA HIS A 22 19.40 6.56 9.53
C HIS A 22 19.95 5.36 8.75
N PRO A 23 19.09 4.44 8.27
CA PRO A 23 19.54 3.35 7.42
C PRO A 23 20.22 3.93 6.17
N GLU A 24 21.42 3.47 5.83
CA GLU A 24 22.22 3.99 4.69
C GLU A 24 21.46 3.92 3.34
N TYR A 25 20.38 3.17 3.28
CA TYR A 25 19.58 2.90 2.07
C TYR A 25 18.13 3.41 2.15
N MET A 26 17.76 4.15 3.19
CA MET A 26 16.44 4.79 3.30
C MET A 26 16.62 6.30 3.30
N MET A 27 15.86 7.00 2.45
CA MET A 27 15.71 8.44 2.57
C MET A 27 14.89 8.74 3.83
N ASP A 28 15.37 9.67 4.64
CA ASP A 28 14.60 10.23 5.74
C ASP A 28 13.54 11.22 5.20
N ASP A 29 12.49 11.46 5.97
CA ASP A 29 11.39 12.34 5.57
C ASP A 29 11.87 13.77 5.28
N ASP A 30 12.89 14.25 6.01
CA ASP A 30 13.49 15.56 5.82
C ASP A 30 14.25 15.66 4.48
N THR A 31 14.94 14.61 4.08
CA THR A 31 15.67 14.56 2.79
C THR A 31 14.67 14.42 1.63
N MET A 32 13.60 13.66 1.82
CA MET A 32 12.53 13.50 0.82
C MET A 32 11.80 14.82 0.56
N THR A 33 11.48 15.57 1.61
CA THR A 33 10.76 16.85 1.48
C THR A 33 11.63 17.98 0.93
N LYS A 34 12.94 17.99 1.20
CA LYS A 34 13.86 18.99 0.67
C LYS A 34 14.13 18.86 -0.82
N ASN A 35 14.19 17.62 -1.33
CA ASN A 35 14.50 17.33 -2.73
C ASN A 35 13.33 16.58 -3.40
N ILE A 36 12.13 17.10 -3.26
CA ILE A 36 10.89 16.42 -3.69
C ILE A 36 10.90 16.09 -5.19
N ASP A 37 11.42 16.97 -6.03
CA ASP A 37 11.47 16.78 -7.48
C ASP A 37 12.39 15.60 -7.90
N GLU A 38 13.43 15.31 -7.10
CA GLU A 38 14.34 14.18 -7.30
C GLU A 38 13.80 12.89 -6.66
N SER A 39 13.15 13.01 -5.51
CA SER A 39 12.68 11.87 -4.71
C SER A 39 11.35 11.31 -5.24
N PHE A 40 10.48 12.16 -5.76
CA PHE A 40 9.14 11.80 -6.19
C PHE A 40 9.10 10.68 -7.26
N PRO A 41 9.93 10.72 -8.32
CA PRO A 41 9.95 9.64 -9.30
C PRO A 41 10.27 8.27 -8.69
N SER A 42 11.13 8.24 -7.67
CA SER A 42 11.49 7.01 -6.95
C SER A 42 10.33 6.48 -6.11
N LEU A 43 9.60 7.37 -5.42
CA LEU A 43 8.41 7.02 -4.64
C LEU A 43 7.30 6.47 -5.54
N LEU A 44 7.05 7.12 -6.67
CA LEU A 44 6.07 6.68 -7.66
C LEU A 44 6.46 5.33 -8.29
N ASN A 45 7.74 5.13 -8.61
CA ASN A 45 8.26 3.85 -9.08
C ASN A 45 8.04 2.72 -8.06
N GLY A 46 8.05 3.02 -6.75
CA GLY A 46 7.68 2.07 -5.70
C GLY A 46 6.24 1.58 -5.84
N CYS A 47 5.28 2.46 -6.18
CA CYS A 47 3.90 2.07 -6.46
C CYS A 47 3.83 1.11 -7.65
N TYR A 48 4.52 1.42 -8.75
CA TYR A 48 4.58 0.53 -9.92
C TYR A 48 5.30 -0.79 -9.63
N GLY A 49 6.29 -0.79 -8.74
CA GLY A 49 6.95 -2.00 -8.25
C GLY A 49 5.96 -2.98 -7.59
N PHE A 50 5.05 -2.48 -6.78
CA PHE A 50 3.97 -3.30 -6.20
C PHE A 50 2.97 -3.81 -7.23
N LEU A 51 2.66 -3.00 -8.25
CA LEU A 51 1.76 -3.40 -9.33
C LEU A 51 2.28 -4.60 -10.12
N LYS A 52 3.59 -4.77 -10.24
CA LYS A 52 4.18 -5.94 -10.90
C LYS A 52 3.73 -7.25 -10.24
N THR A 53 3.70 -7.32 -8.92
CA THR A 53 3.23 -8.50 -8.18
C THR A 53 1.72 -8.58 -8.12
N TRP A 54 1.04 -7.44 -8.02
CA TRP A 54 -0.42 -7.34 -8.00
C TRP A 54 -1.08 -7.80 -9.31
N SER A 55 -0.47 -7.51 -10.46
CA SER A 55 -1.07 -7.78 -11.77
C SER A 55 -1.30 -9.26 -12.05
N ASP A 56 -0.41 -10.14 -11.58
CA ASP A 56 -0.53 -11.58 -11.81
C ASP A 56 -1.81 -12.18 -11.18
N PRO A 57 -2.05 -12.07 -9.86
CA PRO A 57 -3.27 -12.59 -9.27
C PRO A 57 -4.53 -11.84 -9.75
N MET A 58 -4.44 -10.52 -10.00
CA MET A 58 -5.57 -9.75 -10.52
C MET A 58 -6.08 -10.32 -11.85
N TYR A 59 -5.17 -10.53 -12.80
CA TYR A 59 -5.53 -11.05 -14.10
C TYR A 59 -5.98 -12.52 -14.04
N ARG A 60 -5.18 -13.39 -13.44
CA ARG A 60 -5.44 -14.83 -13.42
C ARG A 60 -6.65 -15.23 -12.61
N CYS A 61 -6.91 -14.60 -11.46
CA CYS A 61 -8.11 -14.89 -10.67
C CYS A 61 -9.39 -14.61 -11.48
N GLY A 62 -9.40 -13.54 -12.28
CA GLY A 62 -10.51 -13.23 -13.17
C GLY A 62 -10.66 -14.23 -14.30
N GLU A 63 -9.57 -14.52 -15.02
CA GLU A 63 -9.59 -15.41 -16.18
C GLU A 63 -9.92 -16.87 -15.83
N TYR A 64 -9.35 -17.37 -14.73
CA TYR A 64 -9.63 -18.76 -14.29
C TYR A 64 -11.00 -18.93 -13.66
N ALA A 65 -11.67 -17.88 -13.26
CA ALA A 65 -13.07 -17.93 -12.84
C ALA A 65 -14.06 -17.87 -14.01
N GLY A 66 -13.57 -17.53 -15.22
CA GLY A 66 -14.35 -17.49 -16.46
C GLY A 66 -14.28 -18.79 -17.24
N ASP A 67 -14.85 -18.77 -18.44
CA ASP A 67 -14.98 -19.95 -19.31
C ASP A 67 -13.90 -20.03 -20.39
N ASN A 68 -13.07 -18.97 -20.54
CA ASN A 68 -12.15 -18.84 -21.67
C ASN A 68 -10.83 -19.58 -21.46
N ILE A 69 -10.44 -19.82 -20.21
CA ILE A 69 -9.15 -20.43 -19.81
C ILE A 69 -9.39 -21.58 -18.85
N MET A 70 -8.64 -22.64 -19.02
CA MET A 70 -8.72 -23.83 -18.19
C MET A 70 -7.31 -24.31 -17.81
N ILE A 71 -7.13 -24.71 -16.54
CA ILE A 71 -5.94 -25.44 -16.09
C ILE A 71 -6.15 -26.91 -16.45
N ARG A 72 -5.19 -27.50 -17.14
CA ARG A 72 -5.24 -28.91 -17.52
C ARG A 72 -5.02 -29.82 -16.30
N GLY A 73 -5.97 -30.70 -16.03
CA GLY A 73 -5.88 -31.67 -14.95
C GLY A 73 -6.10 -31.07 -13.56
N THR A 74 -5.71 -31.81 -12.53
CA THR A 74 -5.70 -31.34 -11.14
C THR A 74 -4.38 -30.65 -10.84
N SER A 75 -4.41 -29.55 -10.07
CA SER A 75 -3.24 -28.79 -9.68
C SER A 75 -3.28 -28.49 -8.18
N THR A 76 -2.10 -28.44 -7.55
CA THR A 76 -1.91 -27.97 -6.17
C THR A 76 -1.79 -26.45 -6.09
N ASP A 77 -1.72 -25.75 -7.23
CA ASP A 77 -1.72 -24.29 -7.25
C ASP A 77 -3.09 -23.74 -6.84
N ALA A 78 -3.07 -22.71 -6.01
CA ALA A 78 -4.30 -22.05 -5.53
C ALA A 78 -5.17 -21.46 -6.64
N PHE A 79 -4.66 -21.25 -7.84
CA PHE A 79 -5.48 -20.89 -8.99
C PHE A 79 -6.46 -21.99 -9.42
N TYR A 80 -6.15 -23.25 -9.13
CA TYR A 80 -7.08 -24.36 -9.42
C TYR A 80 -8.40 -24.23 -8.67
N GLU A 81 -8.39 -23.60 -7.49
CA GLU A 81 -9.60 -23.32 -6.71
C GLU A 81 -10.59 -22.41 -7.44
N PHE A 82 -10.11 -21.57 -8.38
CA PHE A 82 -10.98 -20.69 -9.18
C PHE A 82 -11.72 -21.48 -10.26
N ILE A 83 -11.03 -22.37 -10.97
CA ILE A 83 -11.62 -23.22 -11.99
C ILE A 83 -12.59 -24.24 -11.40
N SER A 84 -12.22 -24.85 -10.27
CA SER A 84 -13.04 -25.83 -9.57
C SER A 84 -14.16 -25.22 -8.73
N TYR A 85 -14.23 -23.88 -8.66
CA TYR A 85 -15.18 -23.14 -7.82
C TYR A 85 -15.15 -23.54 -6.33
N SER A 86 -14.01 -24.05 -5.85
CA SER A 86 -13.77 -24.51 -4.48
C SER A 86 -12.92 -23.56 -3.66
N ARG A 87 -13.01 -22.25 -3.93
CA ARG A 87 -12.22 -21.20 -3.30
C ARG A 87 -12.39 -21.18 -1.78
N THR A 88 -11.25 -21.08 -1.09
CA THR A 88 -11.21 -20.99 0.36
C THR A 88 -10.82 -19.58 0.79
N PRO A 89 -11.20 -19.14 2.00
CA PRO A 89 -10.73 -17.84 2.55
C PRO A 89 -9.21 -17.74 2.68
N ASN A 90 -8.51 -18.87 2.76
CA ASN A 90 -7.05 -18.94 2.92
C ASN A 90 -6.29 -19.03 1.58
N ASN A 91 -6.94 -18.74 0.46
CA ASN A 91 -6.30 -18.76 -0.85
C ASN A 91 -5.22 -17.66 -0.92
N TYR A 92 -3.94 -18.06 -1.00
CA TYR A 92 -2.83 -17.14 -0.97
C TYR A 92 -2.76 -16.21 -2.21
N ARG A 93 -3.38 -16.58 -3.33
CA ARG A 93 -3.45 -15.72 -4.52
C ARG A 93 -4.40 -14.54 -4.28
N LEU A 94 -5.53 -14.79 -3.60
CA LEU A 94 -6.43 -13.73 -3.15
C LEU A 94 -5.79 -12.86 -2.08
N GLN A 95 -5.06 -13.46 -1.14
CA GLN A 95 -4.32 -12.72 -0.13
C GLN A 95 -3.28 -11.79 -0.79
N ASN A 96 -2.48 -12.31 -1.74
CA ASN A 96 -1.52 -11.48 -2.46
C ASN A 96 -2.20 -10.33 -3.22
N PHE A 97 -3.33 -10.60 -3.87
CA PHE A 97 -4.10 -9.57 -4.55
C PHE A 97 -4.54 -8.46 -3.58
N TRP A 98 -5.06 -8.82 -2.41
CA TRP A 98 -5.47 -7.90 -1.37
C TRP A 98 -4.30 -7.10 -0.82
N ASP A 99 -3.24 -7.77 -0.38
CA ASP A 99 -2.09 -7.15 0.29
C ASP A 99 -1.37 -6.15 -0.63
N TYR A 100 -1.11 -6.54 -1.88
CA TYR A 100 -0.46 -5.65 -2.85
C TYR A 100 -1.37 -4.51 -3.31
N SER A 101 -2.68 -4.71 -3.37
CA SER A 101 -3.63 -3.62 -3.59
C SER A 101 -3.49 -2.54 -2.52
N TYR A 102 -3.52 -2.91 -1.25
CA TYR A 102 -3.42 -1.93 -0.17
C TYR A 102 -2.01 -1.35 0.01
N LYS A 103 -0.96 -2.05 -0.40
CA LYS A 103 0.39 -1.46 -0.49
C LYS A 103 0.44 -0.31 -1.50
N VAL A 104 -0.14 -0.50 -2.70
CA VAL A 104 -0.22 0.58 -3.70
C VAL A 104 -1.07 1.74 -3.19
N VAL A 105 -2.26 1.45 -2.62
CA VAL A 105 -3.16 2.47 -2.08
C VAL A 105 -2.51 3.28 -0.98
N ALA A 106 -1.85 2.61 -0.01
CA ALA A 106 -1.21 3.29 1.11
C ALA A 106 -0.06 4.18 0.62
N GLN A 107 0.81 3.66 -0.24
CA GLN A 107 1.94 4.43 -0.76
C GLN A 107 1.49 5.61 -1.63
N ALA A 108 0.56 5.41 -2.55
CA ALA A 108 0.01 6.51 -3.35
C ALA A 108 -0.69 7.56 -2.49
N SER A 109 -1.36 7.13 -1.41
CA SER A 109 -2.02 8.06 -0.48
C SER A 109 -1.02 8.85 0.36
N ASN A 110 0.08 8.24 0.80
CA ASN A 110 1.15 8.96 1.49
C ASN A 110 1.76 10.03 0.58
N ILE A 111 2.05 9.68 -0.67
CA ILE A 111 2.56 10.64 -1.65
C ILE A 111 1.58 11.82 -1.83
N ILE A 112 0.28 11.55 -1.99
CA ILE A 112 -0.75 12.58 -2.14
C ILE A 112 -0.84 13.47 -0.90
N LYS A 113 -0.68 12.89 0.31
CA LYS A 113 -0.70 13.63 1.58
C LYS A 113 0.48 14.58 1.72
N ASP A 114 1.68 14.14 1.31
CA ASP A 114 2.94 14.82 1.61
C ASP A 114 3.36 15.83 0.54
N ILE A 115 2.78 15.73 -0.67
CA ILE A 115 3.16 16.58 -1.79
C ILE A 115 2.05 17.57 -2.12
N PRO A 116 2.30 18.89 -2.00
CA PRO A 116 1.29 19.90 -2.31
C PRO A 116 1.06 20.01 -3.83
N GLU A 117 -0.21 20.19 -4.22
CA GLU A 117 -0.60 20.52 -5.59
C GLU A 117 -0.10 21.91 -6.00
N GLY A 118 0.15 22.11 -7.29
CA GLY A 118 0.55 23.40 -7.86
C GLY A 118 2.03 23.74 -7.67
N LYS A 119 2.86 22.80 -7.23
CA LYS A 119 4.30 23.02 -7.04
C LYS A 119 5.03 23.12 -8.39
N SER A 120 4.77 22.20 -9.29
CA SER A 120 5.27 22.19 -10.67
C SER A 120 4.40 21.31 -11.56
N THR A 121 4.44 21.53 -12.89
CA THR A 121 3.73 20.69 -13.84
C THR A 121 4.17 19.21 -13.75
N ILE A 122 5.43 18.95 -13.43
CA ILE A 122 5.96 17.58 -13.29
C ILE A 122 5.37 16.91 -12.05
N THR A 123 5.42 17.59 -10.90
CA THR A 123 4.84 17.08 -9.64
C THR A 123 3.33 16.86 -9.77
N ASP A 124 2.61 17.78 -10.38
CA ASP A 124 1.16 17.67 -10.57
C ASP A 124 0.79 16.49 -11.50
N THR A 125 1.59 16.24 -12.55
CA THR A 125 1.40 15.06 -13.40
C THR A 125 1.58 13.77 -12.60
N GLN A 126 2.62 13.70 -11.77
CA GLN A 126 2.90 12.53 -10.94
C GLN A 126 1.85 12.33 -9.83
N LEU A 127 1.31 13.42 -9.26
CA LEU A 127 0.14 13.36 -8.36
C LEU A 127 -1.08 12.80 -9.08
N GLY A 128 -1.32 13.22 -10.32
CA GLY A 128 -2.37 12.66 -11.17
C GLY A 128 -2.23 11.15 -11.35
N GLU A 129 -0.99 10.65 -11.53
CA GLU A 129 -0.72 9.21 -11.58
C GLU A 129 -1.05 8.51 -10.25
N CYS A 130 -0.72 9.11 -9.10
CA CYS A 130 -1.08 8.55 -7.79
C CYS A 130 -2.60 8.47 -7.60
N TYR A 131 -3.34 9.50 -7.97
CA TYR A 131 -4.82 9.46 -7.95
C TYR A 131 -5.38 8.40 -8.88
N TYR A 132 -4.83 8.28 -10.08
CA TYR A 132 -5.22 7.24 -11.02
C TYR A 132 -4.98 5.83 -10.46
N LEU A 133 -3.78 5.58 -9.91
CA LEU A 133 -3.45 4.29 -9.31
C LEU A 133 -4.41 3.91 -8.17
N ARG A 134 -4.71 4.86 -7.28
CA ARG A 134 -5.70 4.63 -6.21
C ARG A 134 -7.06 4.25 -6.76
N GLY A 135 -7.58 5.05 -7.70
CA GLY A 135 -8.88 4.79 -8.31
C GLY A 135 -8.94 3.44 -9.02
N MET A 136 -7.90 3.10 -9.80
CA MET A 136 -7.78 1.82 -10.47
C MET A 136 -7.79 0.65 -9.48
N ILE A 137 -6.98 0.71 -8.43
CA ILE A 137 -6.90 -0.37 -7.43
C ILE A 137 -8.24 -0.56 -6.71
N TYR A 138 -8.89 0.52 -6.26
CA TYR A 138 -10.20 0.43 -5.60
C TYR A 138 -11.26 -0.14 -6.54
N PHE A 139 -11.24 0.22 -7.80
CA PHE A 139 -12.14 -0.35 -8.80
C PHE A 139 -12.00 -1.87 -8.91
N TYR A 140 -10.76 -2.38 -9.00
CA TYR A 140 -10.53 -3.81 -9.07
C TYR A 140 -10.84 -4.54 -7.75
N LEU A 141 -10.52 -3.96 -6.61
CA LEU A 141 -10.90 -4.49 -5.30
C LEU A 141 -12.42 -4.59 -5.15
N CYS A 142 -13.14 -3.51 -5.52
CA CYS A 142 -14.59 -3.49 -5.43
C CYS A 142 -15.22 -4.53 -6.35
N ARG A 143 -14.68 -4.71 -7.57
CA ARG A 143 -15.13 -5.76 -8.49
C ARG A 143 -14.91 -7.18 -7.95
N ALA A 144 -13.80 -7.40 -7.21
CA ALA A 144 -13.46 -8.72 -6.67
C ALA A 144 -14.24 -9.09 -5.39
N TYR A 145 -14.45 -8.10 -4.51
CA TYR A 145 -14.97 -8.34 -3.15
C TYR A 145 -16.29 -7.62 -2.83
N GLY A 146 -16.72 -6.67 -3.66
CA GLY A 146 -17.99 -5.98 -3.53
C GLY A 146 -19.13 -6.68 -4.27
N ARG A 147 -20.35 -6.19 -4.07
CA ARG A 147 -21.49 -6.55 -4.91
C ARG A 147 -21.49 -5.72 -6.20
N PRO A 148 -22.11 -6.22 -7.29
CA PRO A 148 -22.26 -5.43 -8.51
C PRO A 148 -22.92 -4.07 -8.22
N TYR A 149 -22.43 -3.01 -8.83
CA TYR A 149 -22.94 -1.64 -8.63
C TYR A 149 -24.45 -1.53 -8.89
N ALA A 150 -24.97 -2.29 -9.83
CA ALA A 150 -26.41 -2.33 -10.15
C ALA A 150 -27.29 -2.94 -9.02
N GLN A 151 -26.68 -3.49 -7.98
CA GLN A 151 -27.40 -4.14 -6.88
C GLN A 151 -27.24 -3.32 -5.58
N ASN A 152 -28.10 -2.30 -5.37
CA ASN A 152 -28.14 -1.51 -4.14
C ASN A 152 -26.78 -0.94 -3.69
N PRO A 153 -26.08 -0.13 -4.50
CA PRO A 153 -24.74 0.34 -4.20
C PRO A 153 -24.67 1.23 -2.94
N ASP A 154 -25.77 1.86 -2.55
CA ASP A 154 -25.85 2.72 -1.35
C ASP A 154 -25.81 1.93 -0.03
N THR A 155 -26.11 0.63 -0.05
CA THR A 155 -26.21 -0.22 1.15
C THR A 155 -25.25 -1.38 1.16
N ASN A 156 -24.87 -1.88 -0.01
CA ASN A 156 -23.91 -2.96 -0.11
C ASN A 156 -22.50 -2.49 0.24
N LEU A 157 -21.80 -3.33 1.01
CA LEU A 157 -20.45 -3.00 1.44
C LEU A 157 -19.44 -3.10 0.28
N GLY A 158 -18.71 -2.01 0.09
CA GLY A 158 -17.55 -1.87 -0.77
C GLY A 158 -16.23 -2.24 -0.06
N MET A 159 -15.21 -1.41 -0.22
CA MET A 159 -13.87 -1.64 0.33
C MET A 159 -13.54 -0.66 1.45
N PRO A 160 -12.68 -1.03 2.41
CA PRO A 160 -12.12 -0.05 3.34
C PRO A 160 -11.35 1.04 2.59
N ILE A 161 -11.74 2.30 2.79
CA ILE A 161 -11.02 3.43 2.18
C ILE A 161 -9.88 3.85 3.11
N VAL A 162 -8.65 3.82 2.60
CA VAL A 162 -7.42 4.12 3.33
C VAL A 162 -6.80 5.40 2.74
N ASN A 163 -6.49 6.36 3.60
CA ASN A 163 -5.93 7.66 3.22
C ASN A 163 -4.43 7.79 3.58
N GLY A 164 -3.69 6.70 3.51
CA GLY A 164 -2.28 6.62 3.84
C GLY A 164 -2.00 5.78 5.08
N THR A 165 -0.73 5.70 5.44
CA THR A 165 -0.29 5.06 6.68
C THR A 165 -0.68 5.94 7.86
N PRO A 166 -1.27 5.41 8.93
CA PRO A 166 -1.56 6.19 10.12
C PRO A 166 -0.27 6.59 10.84
N ASP A 167 -0.26 7.77 11.46
CA ASP A 167 0.91 8.30 12.19
C ASP A 167 1.24 7.42 13.42
N ASP A 168 0.24 6.81 14.04
CA ASP A 168 0.43 5.79 15.09
C ASP A 168 -0.18 4.45 14.63
N PRO A 169 0.59 3.57 13.99
CA PRO A 169 0.09 2.30 13.48
C PRO A 169 -0.29 1.30 14.59
N VAL A 170 0.19 1.49 15.82
CA VAL A 170 -0.08 0.59 16.94
C VAL A 170 -1.48 0.79 17.50
N HIS A 171 -1.95 2.05 17.56
CA HIS A 171 -3.25 2.41 18.08
C HIS A 171 -4.27 2.80 17.01
N ALA A 172 -3.89 2.72 15.73
CA ALA A 172 -4.76 3.08 14.63
C ALA A 172 -5.97 2.13 14.55
N MET A 173 -7.15 2.71 14.49
CA MET A 173 -8.36 1.96 14.18
C MET A 173 -8.39 1.65 12.67
N LEU A 174 -8.60 0.38 12.33
CA LEU A 174 -8.83 -0.01 10.94
C LEU A 174 -10.14 0.63 10.43
N PRO A 175 -10.14 1.17 9.20
CA PRO A 175 -11.35 1.76 8.64
C PRO A 175 -12.41 0.67 8.40
N ASN A 176 -13.66 1.01 8.61
CA ASN A 176 -14.78 0.18 8.20
C ASN A 176 -14.86 0.09 6.68
N ARG A 177 -15.55 -0.92 6.19
CA ARG A 177 -15.87 -0.99 4.75
C ARG A 177 -16.79 0.17 4.37
N SER A 178 -16.47 0.82 3.26
CA SER A 178 -17.34 1.81 2.62
C SER A 178 -18.58 1.15 2.01
N THR A 179 -19.44 1.93 1.40
CA THR A 179 -20.44 1.40 0.47
C THR A 179 -19.82 1.16 -0.91
N VAL A 180 -20.50 0.40 -1.77
CA VAL A 180 -20.07 0.21 -3.18
C VAL A 180 -20.12 1.51 -3.96
N LYS A 181 -20.97 2.46 -3.54
CA LYS A 181 -21.16 3.76 -4.19
C LYS A 181 -20.00 4.73 -3.90
N GLU A 182 -19.44 4.70 -2.71
CA GLU A 182 -18.28 5.52 -2.33
C GLU A 182 -17.02 5.11 -3.07
#